data_b51e8124e54a291389f260d406ca7597
#
_entry.id   b51e8124e54a291389f260d406ca7597
#
_cell.length_a   1.000
_cell.length_b   1.000
_cell.length_c   1.000
_cell.angle_alpha   90.00
_cell.angle_beta   90.00
_cell.angle_gamma   90.00
#
_symmetry.space_group_name_H-M   'P 1'
#
loop_
_entity.id
_entity.type
_entity.pdbx_description
1 polymer ?
#
loop_
_entity_poly.entity_id
_entity_poly.type
_entity_poly.pdbx_seq_one_letter_code
_entity_poly.pdbx_strand_id
1 'polypeptide(L)'
;GVVSAYEAVYKAGTEIKLPLVAADTGTVKRGAIAAYGPDFYDLGVQTGHMVARILKGEQPGSITPEHPKEGSLVVNPAAAAALGFTIPEAVLKEAKEVVGEKP
;
A
#
# COMPACT_ATOMS: atom_id res chain seq x y z
N GLY A 1 16.08 4.90 -5.52
CA GLY A 1 15.47 4.78 -4.19
C GLY A 1 14.90 3.39 -3.92
N VAL A 2 14.28 3.24 -2.79
CA VAL A 2 13.77 1.93 -2.37
C VAL A 2 12.75 1.36 -3.36
N VAL A 3 11.83 2.19 -3.83
CA VAL A 3 10.80 1.72 -4.74
C VAL A 3 11.39 1.21 -6.05
N SER A 4 12.39 1.90 -6.57
CA SER A 4 13.01 1.49 -7.82
C SER A 4 13.88 0.24 -7.64
N ALA A 5 14.28 -0.06 -6.41
CA ALA A 5 15.08 -1.26 -6.10
C ALA A 5 14.20 -2.42 -5.61
N TYR A 6 12.87 -2.26 -5.63
CA TYR A 6 11.97 -3.26 -5.08
C TYR A 6 12.18 -4.66 -5.68
N GLU A 7 12.40 -4.72 -6.99
CA GLU A 7 12.55 -6.02 -7.66
C GLU A 7 13.72 -6.82 -7.09
N ALA A 8 14.82 -6.13 -6.75
CA ALA A 8 15.98 -6.80 -6.17
C ALA A 8 15.66 -7.36 -4.79
N VAL A 9 14.93 -6.58 -3.98
CA VAL A 9 14.52 -7.02 -2.65
C VAL A 9 13.57 -8.20 -2.76
N TYR A 10 12.60 -8.10 -3.66
CA TYR A 10 11.63 -9.16 -3.89
C TYR A 10 12.32 -10.47 -4.30
N LYS A 11 13.26 -10.36 -5.25
CA LYS A 11 13.96 -11.52 -5.73
C LYS A 11 14.77 -12.20 -4.63
N ALA A 12 15.51 -11.40 -3.86
CA ALA A 12 16.32 -11.92 -2.76
C ALA A 12 15.46 -12.61 -1.71
N GLY A 13 14.33 -11.99 -1.37
CA GLY A 13 13.41 -12.56 -0.38
C GLY A 13 12.79 -13.86 -0.89
N THR A 14 12.40 -13.89 -2.16
CA THR A 14 11.76 -15.06 -2.73
C THR A 14 12.70 -16.27 -2.77
N GLU A 15 13.98 -16.02 -3.06
CA GLU A 15 14.97 -17.10 -3.11
C GLU A 15 15.10 -17.83 -1.77
N ILE A 16 14.90 -17.13 -0.67
CA ILE A 16 15.00 -17.75 0.66
C ILE A 16 13.62 -17.92 1.30
N LYS A 17 12.57 -17.76 0.52
CA LYS A 17 11.17 -17.90 0.95
C LYS A 17 10.81 -16.99 2.11
N LEU A 18 11.33 -15.78 2.08
CA LEU A 18 11.04 -14.78 3.10
C LEU A 18 9.87 -13.92 2.64
N PRO A 19 8.79 -13.84 3.43
CA PRO A 19 7.65 -13.02 3.05
C PRO A 19 7.99 -11.54 3.14
N LEU A 20 7.50 -10.77 2.18
CA LEU A 20 7.68 -9.33 2.17
C LEU A 20 6.38 -8.65 2.57
N VAL A 21 6.46 -7.80 3.58
CA VAL A 21 5.36 -6.92 3.97
C VAL A 21 5.84 -5.51 3.71
N ALA A 22 5.03 -4.72 3.04
CA ALA A 22 5.46 -3.41 2.57
C ALA A 22 4.58 -2.29 3.11
N ALA A 23 5.05 -1.08 2.93
CA ALA A 23 4.29 0.12 3.30
C ALA A 23 3.63 0.77 2.08
N ASP A 24 3.98 0.31 0.89
CA ASP A 24 3.40 0.81 -0.36
C ASP A 24 2.46 -0.26 -0.90
N THR A 25 1.17 0.04 -0.92
CA THR A 25 0.17 -0.95 -1.32
C THR A 25 0.33 -1.39 -2.77
N GLY A 26 0.98 -0.59 -3.61
CA GLY A 26 1.24 -0.97 -5.00
C GLY A 26 2.18 -2.15 -5.14
N THR A 27 3.05 -2.38 -4.15
CA THR A 27 4.00 -3.49 -4.23
C THR A 27 3.34 -4.85 -4.07
N VAL A 28 2.11 -4.89 -3.56
CA VAL A 28 1.41 -6.16 -3.37
C VAL A 28 1.15 -6.83 -4.71
N LYS A 29 0.87 -6.05 -5.74
CA LYS A 29 0.68 -6.60 -7.09
C LYS A 29 1.99 -7.10 -7.69
N ARG A 30 3.11 -6.71 -7.09
CA ARG A 30 4.43 -7.09 -7.55
C ARG A 30 5.06 -8.20 -6.69
N GLY A 31 4.27 -8.80 -5.79
CA GLY A 31 4.71 -9.97 -5.06
C GLY A 31 4.81 -9.85 -3.55
N ALA A 32 4.65 -8.66 -2.97
CA ALA A 32 4.58 -8.57 -1.52
C ALA A 32 3.33 -9.30 -1.06
N ILE A 33 3.38 -9.95 0.09
CA ILE A 33 2.22 -10.70 0.56
C ILE A 33 1.17 -9.79 1.18
N ALA A 34 1.59 -8.64 1.67
CA ALA A 34 0.69 -7.68 2.28
C ALA A 34 1.35 -6.32 2.34
N ALA A 35 0.55 -5.27 2.39
CA ALA A 35 1.03 -3.93 2.63
C ALA A 35 -0.04 -3.15 3.37
N TYR A 36 0.40 -2.25 4.24
CA TYR A 36 -0.49 -1.30 4.89
C TYR A 36 0.09 0.08 4.66
N GLY A 37 -0.68 0.94 4.05
CA GLY A 37 -0.21 2.28 3.73
C GLY A 37 -1.34 3.16 3.22
N PRO A 38 -1.03 4.41 2.90
CA PRO A 38 -2.06 5.31 2.40
C PRO A 38 -2.56 4.87 1.03
N ASP A 39 -3.83 5.10 0.78
CA ASP A 39 -4.40 4.93 -0.53
C ASP A 39 -4.09 6.22 -1.29
N PHE A 40 -3.29 6.13 -2.33
CA PHE A 40 -2.85 7.32 -3.05
C PHE A 40 -3.98 8.05 -3.76
N TYR A 41 -5.05 7.35 -4.11
CA TYR A 41 -6.22 8.02 -4.68
C TYR A 41 -6.85 8.93 -3.63
N ASP A 42 -7.09 8.40 -2.42
CA ASP A 42 -7.67 9.20 -1.35
C ASP A 42 -6.76 10.34 -0.94
N LEU A 43 -5.45 10.08 -0.91
CA LEU A 43 -4.49 11.12 -0.59
C LEU A 43 -4.50 12.22 -1.65
N GLY A 44 -4.66 11.84 -2.93
CA GLY A 44 -4.76 12.79 -4.01
C GLY A 44 -6.00 13.66 -3.89
N VAL A 45 -7.13 13.07 -3.52
CA VAL A 45 -8.38 13.82 -3.30
C VAL A 45 -8.19 14.80 -2.16
N GLN A 46 -7.59 14.35 -1.04
CA GLN A 46 -7.33 15.22 0.09
C GLN A 46 -6.42 16.39 -0.29
N THR A 47 -5.38 16.12 -1.05
CA THR A 47 -4.47 17.14 -1.55
C THR A 47 -5.19 18.12 -2.47
N GLY A 48 -6.08 17.60 -3.33
CA GLY A 48 -6.87 18.42 -4.22
C GLY A 48 -7.75 19.42 -3.48
N HIS A 49 -8.32 19.02 -2.34
CA HIS A 49 -9.09 19.93 -1.52
C HIS A 49 -8.23 21.06 -0.99
N MET A 50 -6.99 20.76 -0.59
CA MET A 50 -6.07 21.80 -0.12
C MET A 50 -5.70 22.76 -1.26
N VAL A 51 -5.47 22.23 -2.45
CA VAL A 51 -5.17 23.07 -3.61
C VAL A 51 -6.35 23.99 -3.92
N ALA A 52 -7.56 23.46 -3.84
CA ALA A 52 -8.76 24.27 -4.09
C ALA A 52 -8.86 25.44 -3.10
N ARG A 53 -8.49 25.22 -1.83
CA ARG A 53 -8.49 26.29 -0.84
C ARG A 53 -7.52 27.39 -1.22
N ILE A 54 -6.34 27.00 -1.70
CA ILE A 54 -5.34 28.00 -2.13
C ILE A 54 -5.85 28.78 -3.34
N LEU A 55 -6.47 28.10 -4.30
CA LEU A 55 -7.00 28.74 -5.48
C LEU A 55 -8.13 29.71 -5.16
N LYS A 56 -8.83 29.46 -4.05
CA LYS A 56 -9.90 30.36 -3.58
C LYS A 56 -9.38 31.53 -2.78
N GLY A 57 -8.09 31.62 -2.58
CA GLY A 57 -7.47 32.77 -1.91
C GLY A 57 -6.86 32.50 -0.54
N GLU A 58 -6.94 31.27 -0.03
CA GLU A 58 -6.37 30.98 1.26
C GLU A 58 -4.85 30.93 1.13
N GLN A 59 -4.14 31.51 2.10
CA GLN A 59 -2.68 31.53 2.05
C GLN A 59 -2.10 30.16 2.37
N PRO A 60 -1.20 29.64 1.53
CA PRO A 60 -0.61 28.31 1.80
C PRO A 60 0.00 28.19 3.18
N GLY A 61 0.66 29.24 3.67
CA GLY A 61 1.30 29.21 4.97
C GLY A 61 0.33 29.16 6.15
N SER A 62 -0.95 29.43 5.93
CA SER A 62 -1.94 29.37 7.01
C SER A 62 -2.69 28.04 7.00
N ILE A 63 -2.43 27.15 6.03
CA ILE A 63 -3.04 25.84 5.99
C ILE A 63 -2.24 24.88 6.85
N THR A 64 -2.90 24.28 7.85
CA THR A 64 -2.24 23.30 8.70
C THR A 64 -1.88 22.06 7.88
N PRO A 65 -0.64 21.55 8.01
CA PRO A 65 -0.28 20.31 7.35
C PRO A 65 -1.22 19.17 7.74
N GLU A 66 -1.53 18.30 6.79
CA GLU A 66 -2.44 17.18 7.03
C GLU A 66 -1.74 15.87 6.77
N HIS A 67 -2.16 14.86 7.48
CA HIS A 67 -1.71 13.49 7.26
C HIS A 67 -2.78 12.71 6.51
N PRO A 68 -2.41 11.61 5.84
CA PRO A 68 -3.43 10.72 5.26
C PRO A 68 -4.39 10.29 6.36
N LYS A 69 -5.68 10.30 6.06
CA LYS A 69 -6.70 10.04 7.09
C LYS A 69 -6.73 8.58 7.52
N GLU A 70 -6.52 7.69 6.60
CA GLU A 70 -6.55 6.27 6.91
C GLU A 70 -5.55 5.53 6.06
N GLY A 71 -5.06 4.41 6.57
CA GLY A 71 -4.30 3.48 5.78
C GLY A 71 -5.23 2.41 5.23
N SER A 72 -4.75 1.71 4.22
CA SER A 72 -5.47 0.60 3.63
C SER A 72 -4.60 -0.64 3.71
N LEU A 73 -5.23 -1.77 4.02
CA LEU A 73 -4.57 -3.06 4.01
C LEU A 73 -4.85 -3.73 2.67
N VAL A 74 -3.81 -4.16 1.99
CA VAL A 74 -3.91 -4.90 0.74
C VAL A 74 -3.12 -6.19 0.92
N VAL A 75 -3.68 -7.31 0.51
CA VAL A 75 -3.04 -8.62 0.71
C VAL A 75 -3.01 -9.40 -0.59
N ASN A 76 -2.08 -10.33 -0.68
CA ASN A 76 -1.91 -11.19 -1.85
C ASN A 76 -1.77 -12.64 -1.39
N PRO A 77 -2.91 -13.35 -1.26
CA PRO A 77 -2.88 -14.75 -0.81
C PRO A 77 -2.08 -15.67 -1.73
N ALA A 78 -2.07 -15.40 -3.04
CA ALA A 78 -1.33 -16.24 -3.97
C ALA A 78 0.17 -16.12 -3.72
N ALA A 79 0.66 -14.90 -3.46
CA ALA A 79 2.08 -14.70 -3.16
C ALA A 79 2.44 -15.40 -1.84
N ALA A 80 1.57 -15.33 -0.85
CA ALA A 80 1.79 -16.01 0.43
C ALA A 80 1.85 -17.52 0.23
N ALA A 81 0.91 -18.07 -0.54
CA ALA A 81 0.87 -19.49 -0.80
C ALA A 81 2.14 -19.98 -1.50
N ALA A 82 2.66 -19.19 -2.43
CA ALA A 82 3.89 -19.55 -3.15
C ALA A 82 5.08 -19.67 -2.22
N LEU A 83 5.03 -18.99 -1.07
CA LEU A 83 6.10 -19.06 -0.06
C LEU A 83 5.78 -20.03 1.07
N GLY A 84 4.63 -20.70 1.00
CA GLY A 84 4.23 -21.66 2.03
C GLY A 84 3.48 -21.05 3.19
N PHE A 85 2.96 -19.84 3.05
CA PHE A 85 2.21 -19.17 4.10
C PHE A 85 0.73 -19.07 3.75
N THR A 86 -0.10 -19.02 4.79
CA THR A 86 -1.54 -18.83 4.61
C THR A 86 -1.95 -17.57 5.36
N ILE A 87 -2.62 -16.67 4.67
CA ILE A 87 -3.10 -15.43 5.30
C ILE A 87 -4.36 -15.77 6.08
N PRO A 88 -4.43 -15.45 7.38
CA PRO A 88 -5.62 -15.76 8.19
C PRO A 88 -6.88 -15.11 7.63
N GLU A 89 -8.00 -15.80 7.81
CA GLU A 89 -9.29 -15.32 7.33
C GLU A 89 -9.64 -13.95 7.91
N ALA A 90 -9.31 -13.71 9.18
CA ALA A 90 -9.58 -12.44 9.82
C ALA A 90 -8.86 -11.29 9.11
N VAL A 91 -7.66 -11.53 8.63
CA VAL A 91 -6.87 -10.54 7.90
C VAL A 91 -7.49 -10.31 6.53
N LEU A 92 -7.91 -11.38 5.85
CA LEU A 92 -8.56 -11.26 4.55
C LEU A 92 -9.83 -10.42 4.62
N LYS A 93 -10.57 -10.56 5.71
CA LYS A 93 -11.81 -9.79 5.89
C LYS A 93 -11.55 -8.31 6.10
N GLU A 94 -10.43 -7.96 6.71
CA GLU A 94 -10.10 -6.56 6.94
C GLU A 94 -9.45 -5.89 5.75
N ALA A 95 -8.99 -6.67 4.77
CA ALA A 95 -8.28 -6.11 3.63
C ALA A 95 -9.22 -5.30 2.75
N LYS A 96 -8.76 -4.13 2.36
CA LYS A 96 -9.49 -3.30 1.41
C LYS A 96 -9.46 -3.93 0.02
N GLU A 97 -8.34 -4.56 -0.31
CA GLU A 97 -8.18 -5.21 -1.60
C GLU A 97 -7.44 -6.52 -1.43
N VAL A 98 -7.88 -7.55 -2.14
CA VAL A 98 -7.21 -8.84 -2.19
C VAL A 98 -6.71 -9.03 -3.61
N VAL A 99 -5.39 -9.09 -3.76
CA VAL A 99 -4.73 -9.18 -5.05
C VAL A 99 -4.33 -10.63 -5.31
N GLY A 100 -4.16 -10.98 -6.57
CA GLY A 100 -3.75 -12.34 -6.91
C GLY A 100 -4.79 -13.35 -6.49
N GLU A 101 -6.02 -13.04 -6.77
CA GLU A 101 -7.17 -13.75 -6.37
C GLU A 101 -6.96 -15.21 -6.36
N LYS A 102 -7.43 -15.82 -5.35
CA LYS A 102 -7.25 -17.17 -5.23
C LYS A 102 -8.03 -17.87 -6.24
N PRO A 103 -7.69 -19.00 -6.50
CA PRO A 103 -8.42 -19.85 -7.41
C PRO A 103 -9.81 -20.13 -6.94
#